data_bf64babe8b218e74fb4e4beb4b154227
#
_entry.id   bf64babe8b218e74fb4e4beb4b154227
#
_cell.length_a   1.000
_cell.length_b   1.000
_cell.length_c   1.000
_cell.angle_alpha   90.00
_cell.angle_beta   90.00
_cell.angle_gamma   90.00
#
_symmetry.space_group_name_H-M   'P 1'
#
loop_
_entity.id
_entity.type
_entity.pdbx_description
1 polymer ?
#
loop_
_entity_poly.entity_id
_entity_poly.type
_entity_poly.pdbx_seq_one_letter_code
_entity_poly.pdbx_strand_id
1 'polypeptide(L)'
;MQIVAQSYKVVADSPLDIISFEECLVSSWTGNTIILLFYVNPPSVIIGRNQNYWREVSPLCKVPVYRRSSGGGAVYHDTGNLNWALIVPRTIHSQNDELTFIAKAIS
;
A
#
# COMPACT_ATOMS: atom_id res chain seq x y z
N MET A 1 18.27 -7.04 -19.36
CA MET A 1 17.77 -5.88 -18.59
C MET A 1 17.99 -6.16 -17.12
N GLN A 2 18.66 -5.27 -16.44
CA GLN A 2 18.90 -5.40 -15.00
C GLN A 2 17.75 -4.82 -14.22
N ILE A 3 17.20 -5.60 -13.28
CA ILE A 3 16.13 -5.12 -12.40
C ILE A 3 16.76 -4.61 -11.10
N VAL A 4 16.42 -3.39 -10.74
CA VAL A 4 16.91 -2.75 -9.51
C VAL A 4 15.81 -2.81 -8.47
N ALA A 5 16.15 -3.22 -7.26
CA ALA A 5 15.21 -3.24 -6.14
C ALA A 5 15.44 -2.03 -5.23
N GLN A 6 14.37 -1.37 -4.85
CA GLN A 6 14.38 -0.25 -3.92
C GLN A 6 13.37 -0.50 -2.80
N SER A 7 13.70 -0.06 -1.60
CA SER A 7 12.77 -0.15 -0.47
C SER A 7 12.67 1.19 0.25
N TYR A 8 11.48 1.49 0.72
CA TYR A 8 11.17 2.69 1.48
C TYR A 8 10.43 2.31 2.75
N LYS A 9 10.73 2.99 3.83
CA LYS A 9 9.98 2.89 5.08
C LYS A 9 9.49 4.28 5.45
N VAL A 10 8.17 4.42 5.58
CA VAL A 10 7.54 5.71 5.82
C VAL A 10 6.62 5.61 7.04
N VAL A 11 6.77 6.56 7.95
CA VAL A 11 5.80 6.78 9.02
C VAL A 11 5.07 8.07 8.68
N ALA A 12 3.78 7.97 8.41
CA ALA A 12 2.99 9.08 7.93
C ALA A 12 2.14 9.70 9.04
N ASP A 13 1.98 11.02 8.99
CA ASP A 13 1.03 11.72 9.86
C ASP A 13 -0.41 11.51 9.40
N SER A 14 -0.60 11.17 8.12
CA SER A 14 -1.91 10.91 7.52
C SER A 14 -1.80 9.80 6.47
N PRO A 15 -2.80 8.91 6.40
CA PRO A 15 -2.85 7.92 5.32
C PRO A 15 -2.85 8.52 3.91
N LEU A 16 -3.34 9.76 3.77
CA LEU A 16 -3.33 10.46 2.49
C LEU A 16 -1.92 10.68 1.97
N ASP A 17 -0.95 10.93 2.87
CA ASP A 17 0.47 11.09 2.50
C ASP A 17 1.01 9.80 1.88
N ILE A 18 0.65 8.65 2.42
CA ILE A 18 1.06 7.35 1.89
C ILE A 18 0.41 7.08 0.54
N ILE A 19 -0.88 7.34 0.41
CA ILE A 19 -1.62 7.15 -0.84
C ILE A 19 -1.01 8.03 -1.94
N SER A 20 -0.73 9.29 -1.64
CA SER A 20 -0.12 10.23 -2.59
C SER A 20 1.31 9.81 -2.97
N PHE A 21 2.10 9.35 -2.00
CA PHE A 21 3.46 8.87 -2.25
C PHE A 21 3.46 7.64 -3.15
N GLU A 22 2.55 6.70 -2.90
CA GLU A 22 2.39 5.49 -3.69
C GLU A 22 1.99 5.82 -5.14
N GLU A 23 1.04 6.73 -5.33
CA GLU A 23 0.65 7.20 -6.67
C GLU A 23 1.81 7.88 -7.38
N CYS A 24 2.61 8.66 -6.68
CA CYS A 24 3.81 9.30 -7.23
C CYS A 24 4.83 8.25 -7.70
N LEU A 25 5.06 7.21 -6.91
CA LEU A 25 5.96 6.12 -7.27
C LEU A 25 5.48 5.39 -8.52
N VAL A 26 4.19 5.11 -8.62
CA VAL A 26 3.60 4.44 -9.79
C VAL A 26 3.72 5.32 -11.03
N SER A 27 3.43 6.61 -10.90
CA SER A 27 3.46 7.56 -12.04
C SER A 27 4.87 7.77 -12.60
N SER A 28 5.89 7.72 -11.74
CA SER A 28 7.29 7.89 -12.14
C SER A 28 8.01 6.58 -12.42
N TRP A 29 7.29 5.46 -12.34
CA TRP A 29 7.88 4.15 -12.47
C TRP A 29 8.34 3.87 -13.91
N THR A 30 9.57 3.37 -14.04
CA THR A 30 10.21 3.14 -15.35
C THR A 30 10.01 1.73 -15.91
N GLY A 31 9.41 0.83 -15.14
CA GLY A 31 9.12 -0.53 -15.57
C GLY A 31 10.23 -1.55 -15.30
N ASN A 32 11.39 -1.12 -14.82
CA ASN A 32 12.53 -2.00 -14.56
C ASN A 32 12.96 -2.03 -13.08
N THR A 33 12.18 -1.44 -12.20
CA THR A 33 12.49 -1.34 -10.78
C THR A 33 11.43 -2.08 -9.97
N ILE A 34 11.86 -2.84 -8.97
CA ILE A 34 10.96 -3.38 -7.95
C ILE A 34 10.99 -2.43 -6.77
N ILE A 35 9.83 -1.91 -6.39
CA ILE A 35 9.71 -1.00 -5.25
C ILE A 35 8.89 -1.68 -4.16
N LEU A 36 9.48 -1.78 -2.97
CA LEU A 36 8.83 -2.28 -1.78
C LEU A 36 8.66 -1.12 -0.81
N LEU A 37 7.42 -0.82 -0.46
CA LEU A 37 7.07 0.25 0.45
C LEU A 37 6.54 -0.33 1.75
N PHE A 38 7.19 0.00 2.86
CA PHE A 38 6.69 -0.30 4.20
C PHE A 38 6.18 1.00 4.84
N TYR A 39 5.02 0.93 5.47
CA TYR A 39 4.46 2.13 6.08
C TYR A 39 3.59 1.82 7.29
N VAL A 40 3.47 2.82 8.15
CA VAL A 40 2.62 2.79 9.34
C VAL A 40 1.70 4.00 9.29
N ASN A 41 0.41 3.76 9.45
CA ASN A 41 -0.61 4.80 9.49
C ASN A 41 -1.11 5.06 10.90
N PRO A 42 -1.55 6.28 11.22
CA PRO A 42 -2.33 6.52 12.43
C PRO A 42 -3.70 5.83 12.35
N PRO A 43 -4.47 5.78 13.46
CA PRO A 43 -5.79 5.15 13.45
C PRO A 43 -6.67 5.67 12.32
N SER A 44 -7.10 4.74 11.45
CA SER A 44 -7.85 5.08 10.24
C SER A 44 -8.49 3.84 9.65
N VAL A 45 -9.53 4.07 8.84
CA VAL A 45 -10.14 3.04 7.99
C VAL A 45 -9.76 3.34 6.55
N ILE A 46 -9.27 2.33 5.85
CA ILE A 46 -8.89 2.45 4.44
C ILE A 46 -9.82 1.54 3.64
N ILE A 47 -10.61 2.14 2.76
CA ILE A 47 -11.48 1.38 1.87
C ILE A 47 -10.83 1.22 0.50
N GLY A 48 -11.25 0.17 -0.22
CA GLY A 48 -10.78 -0.08 -1.57
C GLY A 48 -11.35 0.91 -2.58
N ARG A 49 -10.69 1.04 -3.73
CA ARG A 49 -11.05 1.97 -4.79
C ARG A 49 -12.52 1.88 -5.19
N ASN A 50 -13.07 0.67 -5.25
CA ASN A 50 -14.40 0.41 -5.78
C ASN A 50 -15.44 0.14 -4.70
N GLN A 51 -15.09 0.29 -3.44
CA GLN A 51 -16.03 0.06 -2.34
C GLN A 51 -16.95 1.26 -2.13
N ASN A 52 -18.18 0.97 -1.72
CA ASN A 52 -19.15 1.99 -1.36
C ASN A 52 -18.97 2.39 0.11
N TYR A 53 -18.58 3.63 0.34
CA TYR A 53 -18.36 4.16 1.69
C TYR A 53 -19.57 3.91 2.61
N TRP A 54 -20.78 4.19 2.12
CA TRP A 54 -22.00 4.10 2.93
C TRP A 54 -22.32 2.66 3.32
N ARG A 55 -21.85 1.70 2.55
CA ARG A 55 -22.04 0.27 2.82
C ARG A 55 -20.97 -0.30 3.75
N GLU A 56 -19.72 0.16 3.60
CA GLU A 56 -18.58 -0.43 4.27
C GLU A 56 -18.24 0.20 5.62
N VAL A 57 -18.68 1.46 5.85
CA VAL A 57 -18.29 2.21 7.04
C VAL A 57 -19.52 2.53 7.88
N SER A 58 -19.43 2.16 9.18
CA SER A 58 -20.48 2.48 10.13
C SER A 58 -20.64 3.99 10.31
N PRO A 59 -21.87 4.51 10.42
CA PRO A 59 -22.08 5.92 10.80
C PRO A 59 -21.51 6.28 12.17
N LEU A 60 -21.19 5.27 12.98
CA LEU A 60 -20.58 5.47 14.30
C LEU A 60 -19.06 5.48 14.26
N CYS A 61 -18.45 5.36 13.07
CA CYS A 61 -17.02 5.39 12.90
C CYS A 61 -16.46 6.74 13.35
N LYS A 62 -15.50 6.72 14.28
CA LYS A 62 -14.90 7.94 14.86
C LYS A 62 -13.50 8.23 14.32
N VAL A 63 -12.93 7.34 13.51
CA VAL A 63 -11.63 7.55 12.91
C VAL A 63 -11.78 8.02 11.48
N PRO A 64 -10.78 8.73 10.93
CA PRO A 64 -10.80 9.14 9.54
C PRO A 64 -10.87 7.96 8.58
N VAL A 65 -11.57 8.14 7.47
CA VAL A 65 -11.72 7.13 6.42
C VAL A 65 -11.10 7.66 5.14
N TYR A 66 -10.28 6.84 4.51
CA TYR A 66 -9.61 7.17 3.26
C TYR A 66 -9.87 6.09 2.23
N ARG A 67 -9.87 6.47 0.95
CA ARG A 67 -9.97 5.53 -0.16
C ARG A 67 -8.60 5.38 -0.80
N ARG A 68 -8.11 4.13 -0.91
CA ARG A 68 -6.87 3.88 -1.63
C ARG A 68 -7.12 3.81 -3.15
N SER A 69 -6.06 3.95 -3.92
CA SER A 69 -6.14 3.88 -5.38
C SER A 69 -6.25 2.46 -5.92
N SER A 70 -5.92 1.45 -5.11
CA SER A 70 -6.01 0.04 -5.47
C SER A 70 -7.32 -0.58 -4.99
N GLY A 71 -7.68 -1.74 -5.57
CA GLY A 71 -8.87 -2.48 -5.18
C GLY A 71 -8.75 -3.20 -3.85
N GLY A 72 -9.73 -4.04 -3.54
CA GLY A 72 -9.75 -4.85 -2.34
C GLY A 72 -10.76 -4.39 -1.29
N GLY A 73 -10.71 -4.99 -0.13
CA GLY A 73 -11.64 -4.75 0.97
C GLY A 73 -11.24 -3.62 1.90
N ALA A 74 -12.14 -3.29 2.82
CA ALA A 74 -11.88 -2.30 3.85
C ALA A 74 -11.00 -2.88 4.95
N VAL A 75 -10.07 -2.07 5.46
CA VAL A 75 -9.19 -2.47 6.56
C VAL A 75 -9.08 -1.35 7.59
N TYR A 76 -8.80 -1.72 8.82
CA TYR A 76 -8.45 -0.78 9.87
C TYR A 76 -6.93 -0.77 10.05
N HIS A 77 -6.35 0.42 10.10
CA HIS A 77 -4.93 0.62 10.39
C HIS A 77 -4.75 1.39 11.69
N ASP A 78 -3.65 1.10 12.38
CA ASP A 78 -3.18 1.91 13.50
C ASP A 78 -1.65 1.81 13.58
N THR A 79 -1.06 2.46 14.59
CA THR A 79 0.40 2.52 14.74
C THR A 79 1.04 1.16 15.09
N GLY A 80 0.24 0.17 15.45
CA GLY A 80 0.71 -1.20 15.69
C GLY A 80 0.78 -2.06 14.44
N ASN A 81 0.31 -1.56 13.29
CA ASN A 81 0.28 -2.32 12.05
C ASN A 81 1.40 -1.87 11.12
N LEU A 82 2.23 -2.80 10.68
CA LEU A 82 3.16 -2.57 9.58
C LEU A 82 2.49 -3.00 8.28
N ASN A 83 2.34 -2.06 7.38
CA ASN A 83 1.73 -2.28 6.07
C ASN A 83 2.80 -2.30 5.00
N TRP A 84 2.49 -2.92 3.86
CA TRP A 84 3.42 -2.96 2.75
C TRP A 84 2.67 -2.83 1.41
N ALA A 85 3.38 -2.30 0.43
CA ALA A 85 2.96 -2.26 -0.97
C ALA A 85 4.14 -2.63 -1.85
N LEU A 86 3.85 -3.29 -2.96
CA LEU A 86 4.87 -3.77 -3.89
C LEU A 86 4.52 -3.32 -5.30
N ILE A 87 5.48 -2.68 -5.97
CA ILE A 87 5.38 -2.30 -7.37
C ILE A 87 6.39 -3.14 -8.14
N VAL A 88 5.91 -3.95 -9.07
CA VAL A 88 6.73 -4.91 -9.81
C VAL A 88 6.47 -4.83 -11.31
N PRO A 89 7.45 -5.20 -12.15
CA PRO A 89 7.21 -5.41 -13.57
C PRO A 89 6.19 -6.52 -13.79
N ARG A 90 5.39 -6.40 -14.86
CA ARG A 90 4.40 -7.43 -15.21
C ARG A 90 5.00 -8.81 -15.47
N THR A 91 6.28 -8.85 -15.81
CA THR A 91 7.02 -10.12 -16.00
C THR A 91 7.27 -10.87 -14.70
N ILE A 92 7.14 -10.21 -13.53
CA ILE A 92 7.29 -10.82 -12.20
C ILE A 92 5.91 -10.76 -11.52
N HIS A 93 4.95 -11.46 -12.08
CA HIS A 93 3.55 -11.21 -11.74
C HIS A 93 2.85 -12.37 -11.06
N SER A 94 3.57 -13.37 -10.56
CA SER A 94 2.94 -14.39 -9.74
C SER A 94 2.92 -13.94 -8.28
N GLN A 95 1.82 -14.23 -7.60
CA GLN A 95 1.69 -13.96 -6.16
C GLN A 95 2.81 -14.63 -5.36
N ASN A 96 3.27 -15.81 -5.78
CA ASN A 96 4.34 -16.54 -5.12
C ASN A 96 5.68 -15.81 -5.23
N ASP A 97 5.98 -15.20 -6.38
CA ASP A 97 7.20 -14.42 -6.57
C ASP A 97 7.20 -13.17 -5.70
N GLU A 98 6.06 -12.50 -5.61
CA GLU A 98 5.88 -11.33 -4.77
C GLU A 98 6.09 -11.66 -3.29
N LEU A 99 5.46 -12.74 -2.81
CA LEU A 99 5.61 -13.19 -1.42
C LEU A 99 7.05 -13.59 -1.10
N THR A 100 7.72 -14.25 -2.03
CA THR A 100 9.13 -14.63 -1.85
C THR A 100 10.02 -13.40 -1.72
N PHE A 101 9.79 -12.40 -2.57
CA PHE A 101 10.55 -11.13 -2.51
C PHE A 101 10.34 -10.43 -1.18
N ILE A 102 9.10 -10.35 -0.71
CA ILE A 102 8.77 -9.70 0.56
C ILE A 102 9.41 -10.46 1.73
N ALA A 103 9.33 -11.77 1.74
CA ALA A 103 9.92 -12.59 2.79
C ALA A 103 11.43 -12.36 2.90
N LYS A 104 12.14 -12.24 1.78
CA LYS A 104 13.57 -11.93 1.76
C LYS A 104 13.86 -10.54 2.27
N ALA A 105 13.02 -9.56 1.96
CA ALA A 105 13.21 -8.18 2.39
C ALA A 105 12.97 -8.00 3.90
N ILE A 106 12.12 -8.81 4.50
CA ILE A 106 11.78 -8.74 5.92
C ILE A 106 12.77 -9.53 6.79
N SER A 107 13.34 -10.58 6.25
CA SER A 107 14.29 -11.44 7.00
C SER A 107 15.73 -10.83 7.09
#